data_5f22093575befb8b3296bbc7147eb440
#
_entry.id   5f22093575befb8b3296bbc7147eb440
#
_cell.length_a   1.000
_cell.length_b   1.000
_cell.length_c   1.000
_cell.angle_alpha   90.00
_cell.angle_beta   90.00
_cell.angle_gamma   90.00
#
_symmetry.space_group_name_H-M   'P 1'
#
loop_
_entity.id
_entity.type
_entity.pdbx_description
1 polymer ?
#
loop_
_entity_poly.entity_id
_entity_poly.type
_entity_poly.pdbx_seq_one_letter_code
_entity_poly.pdbx_strand_id
1 'polypeptide(L)'
;MLTFRPKYGRFYPMEETNRLKQELERSKIELGILYEISNAMRTTLKLDEILYIILTGVTAHTGLGFNRAMLFLVNEKDNLVEGKMGIGPENGEEANKAWTKIDEEKMDLEDLINAFKNSNNSLELGFNRQVRNLKISLLDKTDNPISLAVLEGMPLHLTSETIQNYRNSPVIKMLQSNEIVLIPLKAKDRVNGVIIADNFITKKPITKDDLRMLIMLANQAGLAIENSQLYEKTVDRAHSDYLTNLWNHGYFQFLWQTETEKARATQTPLSLIMVDIDDFKVYNDSLGHQAGDRILKELAQILKNQSRKIDSVCRYGGEEFTIILPKTDKKEAFMIAERLRMDIEKYSFLNEEILPNKKLTVSLGIATFPEDGSQPAELITHSDKLLYQAKNKGKNITCY
;
A
#
# COMPACT_ATOMS: atom_id res chain seq x y z
N MET A 1 44.28 -47.66 -38.47
CA MET A 1 44.56 -46.44 -37.65
C MET A 1 44.04 -45.24 -38.42
N LEU A 2 42.79 -44.84 -38.23
CA LEU A 2 42.11 -43.76 -38.91
C LEU A 2 42.15 -42.55 -37.96
N THR A 3 42.99 -41.57 -38.30
CA THR A 3 43.08 -40.28 -37.61
C THR A 3 41.94 -39.39 -38.07
N PHE A 4 40.94 -39.17 -37.19
CA PHE A 4 39.93 -38.15 -37.35
C PHE A 4 40.57 -36.76 -37.13
N ARG A 5 40.69 -35.97 -38.20
CA ARG A 5 40.92 -34.52 -38.10
C ARG A 5 39.57 -33.81 -37.97
N PRO A 6 39.32 -32.99 -36.93
CA PRO A 6 38.12 -32.16 -36.92
C PRO A 6 38.27 -31.03 -37.91
N LYS A 7 37.47 -31.03 -38.99
CA LYS A 7 37.23 -29.85 -39.82
C LYS A 7 36.25 -28.95 -39.09
N TYR A 8 36.58 -27.64 -39.14
CA TYR A 8 35.87 -26.45 -38.63
C TYR A 8 36.35 -25.91 -37.29
N GLY A 9 37.56 -25.37 -37.23
CA GLY A 9 37.93 -24.30 -36.37
C GLY A 9 37.87 -22.99 -37.17
N ARG A 10 36.81 -22.18 -37.01
CA ARG A 10 36.91 -20.78 -37.41
C ARG A 10 37.91 -20.10 -36.47
N PHE A 11 39.08 -19.73 -37.01
CA PHE A 11 40.00 -18.83 -36.30
C PHE A 11 39.33 -17.46 -36.29
N TYR A 12 38.75 -17.08 -35.15
CA TYR A 12 38.36 -15.70 -34.91
C TYR A 12 39.66 -14.87 -34.67
N PRO A 13 39.78 -13.68 -35.21
CA PRO A 13 40.86 -12.78 -34.88
C PRO A 13 40.96 -12.59 -33.39
N MET A 14 42.17 -12.49 -32.83
CA MET A 14 42.41 -12.36 -31.39
C MET A 14 41.63 -11.17 -30.76
N GLU A 15 41.45 -10.10 -31.52
CA GLU A 15 40.64 -8.93 -31.18
C GLU A 15 39.13 -9.27 -31.02
N GLU A 16 38.59 -10.07 -31.93
CA GLU A 16 37.19 -10.49 -31.88
C GLU A 16 36.90 -11.42 -30.71
N THR A 17 37.85 -12.32 -30.40
CA THR A 17 37.76 -13.20 -29.22
C THR A 17 37.82 -12.40 -27.90
N ASN A 18 38.68 -11.37 -27.82
CA ASN A 18 38.76 -10.50 -26.64
C ASN A 18 37.51 -9.64 -26.49
N ARG A 19 36.95 -9.12 -27.57
CA ARG A 19 35.69 -8.38 -27.57
C ARG A 19 34.52 -9.24 -27.07
N LEU A 20 34.38 -10.45 -27.59
CA LEU A 20 33.34 -11.40 -27.17
C LEU A 20 33.48 -11.81 -25.70
N LYS A 21 34.70 -11.95 -25.18
CA LYS A 21 34.95 -12.19 -23.78
C LYS A 21 34.50 -11.01 -22.90
N GLN A 22 34.82 -9.79 -23.31
CA GLN A 22 34.39 -8.57 -22.58
C GLN A 22 32.86 -8.43 -22.58
N GLU A 23 32.20 -8.66 -23.71
CA GLU A 23 30.74 -8.65 -23.82
C GLU A 23 30.11 -9.73 -22.95
N LEU A 24 30.70 -10.92 -22.88
CA LEU A 24 30.22 -12.03 -22.01
C LEU A 24 30.36 -11.68 -20.53
N GLU A 25 31.51 -11.17 -20.09
CA GLU A 25 31.71 -10.78 -18.68
C GLU A 25 30.78 -9.64 -18.27
N ARG A 26 30.58 -8.64 -19.15
CA ARG A 26 29.61 -7.57 -18.93
C ARG A 26 28.19 -8.13 -18.77
N SER A 27 27.76 -9.01 -19.67
CA SER A 27 26.42 -9.63 -19.60
C SER A 27 26.24 -10.48 -18.35
N LYS A 28 27.28 -11.14 -17.84
CA LYS A 28 27.21 -11.86 -16.57
C LYS A 28 27.00 -10.92 -15.38
N ILE A 29 27.70 -9.79 -15.35
CA ILE A 29 27.53 -8.78 -14.29
C ILE A 29 26.11 -8.21 -14.34
N GLU A 30 25.62 -7.84 -15.52
CA GLU A 30 24.27 -7.33 -15.73
C GLU A 30 23.19 -8.32 -15.25
N LEU A 31 23.34 -9.61 -15.60
CA LEU A 31 22.43 -10.67 -15.14
C LEU A 31 22.53 -10.90 -13.62
N GLY A 32 23.75 -10.78 -13.04
CA GLY A 32 23.95 -10.88 -11.59
C GLY A 32 23.15 -9.80 -10.85
N ILE A 33 23.24 -8.54 -11.27
CA ILE A 33 22.51 -7.41 -10.69
C ILE A 33 20.97 -7.66 -10.75
N LEU A 34 20.47 -8.03 -11.93
CA LEU A 34 19.04 -8.31 -12.08
C LEU A 34 18.58 -9.49 -11.21
N TYR A 35 19.41 -10.50 -11.05
CA TYR A 35 19.12 -11.64 -10.21
C TYR A 35 19.04 -11.25 -8.73
N GLU A 36 19.98 -10.47 -8.23
CA GLU A 36 19.98 -9.98 -6.84
C GLU A 36 18.75 -9.13 -6.54
N ILE A 37 18.42 -8.16 -7.40
CA ILE A 37 17.24 -7.32 -7.23
C ILE A 37 15.96 -8.17 -7.29
N SER A 38 15.89 -9.12 -8.24
CA SER A 38 14.73 -10.02 -8.37
C SER A 38 14.55 -10.91 -7.14
N ASN A 39 15.63 -11.43 -6.59
CA ASN A 39 15.58 -12.21 -5.35
C ASN A 39 15.15 -11.35 -4.16
N ALA A 40 15.70 -10.15 -4.01
CA ALA A 40 15.29 -9.23 -2.95
C ALA A 40 13.78 -8.92 -3.02
N MET A 41 13.22 -8.67 -4.22
CA MET A 41 11.78 -8.43 -4.39
C MET A 41 10.91 -9.63 -3.96
N ARG A 42 11.43 -10.84 -3.98
CA ARG A 42 10.69 -12.06 -3.55
C ARG A 42 10.65 -12.25 -2.03
N THR A 43 11.48 -11.53 -1.29
CA THR A 43 11.54 -11.68 0.19
C THR A 43 10.41 -10.97 0.92
N THR A 44 9.64 -10.14 0.24
CA THR A 44 8.56 -9.35 0.82
C THR A 44 7.34 -9.26 -0.09
N LEU A 45 6.18 -9.07 0.53
CA LEU A 45 4.91 -8.76 -0.17
C LEU A 45 4.43 -7.34 0.14
N LYS A 46 5.17 -6.58 0.97
CA LYS A 46 4.83 -5.20 1.29
C LYS A 46 5.21 -4.28 0.14
N LEU A 47 4.24 -3.55 -0.36
CA LEU A 47 4.42 -2.68 -1.53
C LEU A 47 5.56 -1.67 -1.34
N ASP A 48 5.61 -0.97 -0.22
CA ASP A 48 6.64 0.05 0.04
C ASP A 48 8.07 -0.55 0.05
N GLU A 49 8.24 -1.76 0.59
CA GLU A 49 9.52 -2.47 0.56
C GLU A 49 9.92 -2.84 -0.88
N ILE A 50 8.96 -3.32 -1.68
CA ILE A 50 9.17 -3.67 -3.09
C ILE A 50 9.56 -2.41 -3.89
N LEU A 51 8.85 -1.29 -3.71
CA LEU A 51 9.18 -0.03 -4.38
C LEU A 51 10.58 0.45 -4.04
N TYR A 52 10.96 0.33 -2.77
CA TYR A 52 12.30 0.71 -2.32
C TYR A 52 13.39 -0.18 -2.96
N ILE A 53 13.20 -1.50 -2.97
CA ILE A 53 14.13 -2.45 -3.59
C ILE A 53 14.34 -2.12 -5.08
N ILE A 54 13.24 -1.86 -5.80
CA ILE A 54 13.29 -1.50 -7.22
C ILE A 54 14.11 -0.24 -7.44
N LEU A 55 13.78 0.83 -6.72
CA LEU A 55 14.43 2.12 -6.93
C LEU A 55 15.90 2.12 -6.46
N THR A 56 16.21 1.39 -5.39
CA THR A 56 17.60 1.17 -4.96
C THR A 56 18.37 0.41 -6.02
N GLY A 57 17.79 -0.63 -6.61
CA GLY A 57 18.41 -1.36 -7.73
C GLY A 57 18.67 -0.48 -8.97
N VAL A 58 17.83 0.54 -9.19
CA VAL A 58 18.05 1.52 -10.27
C VAL A 58 19.17 2.51 -9.92
N THR A 59 19.26 2.96 -8.66
CA THR A 59 20.15 4.08 -8.28
C THR A 59 21.48 3.65 -7.64
N ALA A 60 21.55 2.48 -7.02
CA ALA A 60 22.79 2.02 -6.37
C ALA A 60 23.93 1.81 -7.36
N HIS A 61 25.17 2.05 -6.90
CA HIS A 61 26.39 1.85 -7.70
C HIS A 61 26.56 0.37 -8.09
N THR A 62 26.14 -0.54 -7.21
CA THR A 62 26.08 -1.99 -7.44
C THR A 62 24.86 -2.41 -8.27
N GLY A 63 23.97 -1.47 -8.61
CA GLY A 63 22.80 -1.64 -9.45
C GLY A 63 22.99 -1.07 -10.86
N LEU A 64 22.00 -0.33 -11.36
CA LEU A 64 22.06 0.30 -12.68
C LEU A 64 22.80 1.66 -12.68
N GLY A 65 23.04 2.27 -11.51
CA GLY A 65 23.86 3.45 -11.33
C GLY A 65 23.26 4.77 -11.84
N PHE A 66 21.94 4.87 -11.98
CA PHE A 66 21.27 6.14 -12.23
C PHE A 66 21.38 7.06 -11.02
N ASN A 67 21.41 8.37 -11.23
CA ASN A 67 21.51 9.30 -10.10
C ASN A 67 20.22 9.42 -9.33
N ARG A 68 19.08 9.46 -10.02
CA ARG A 68 17.74 9.54 -9.41
C ARG A 68 16.80 8.57 -10.12
N ALA A 69 15.90 8.01 -9.35
CA ALA A 69 14.80 7.24 -9.89
C ALA A 69 13.52 7.51 -9.10
N MET A 70 12.38 7.44 -9.76
CA MET A 70 11.08 7.60 -9.17
C MET A 70 10.09 6.62 -9.76
N LEU A 71 9.13 6.23 -8.96
CA LEU A 71 8.11 5.27 -9.33
C LEU A 71 6.73 5.85 -9.10
N PHE A 72 5.91 5.73 -10.12
CA PHE A 72 4.51 6.12 -10.14
C PHE A 72 3.63 4.90 -10.36
N LEU A 73 2.48 4.84 -9.69
CA LEU A 73 1.50 3.79 -9.89
C LEU A 73 0.19 4.34 -10.47
N VAL A 74 -0.45 3.54 -11.28
CA VAL A 74 -1.76 3.85 -11.87
C VAL A 74 -2.85 3.65 -10.83
N ASN A 75 -3.68 4.66 -10.64
CA ASN A 75 -4.93 4.60 -9.91
C ASN A 75 -6.08 4.57 -10.93
N GLU A 76 -6.56 3.36 -11.26
CA GLU A 76 -7.61 3.17 -12.27
C GLU A 76 -8.95 3.82 -11.88
N LYS A 77 -9.25 3.90 -10.55
CA LYS A 77 -10.52 4.47 -10.06
C LYS A 77 -10.64 5.96 -10.38
N ASP A 78 -9.53 6.68 -10.20
CA ASP A 78 -9.50 8.12 -10.35
C ASP A 78 -8.93 8.56 -11.71
N ASN A 79 -8.53 7.62 -12.57
CA ASN A 79 -7.79 7.86 -13.82
C ASN A 79 -6.55 8.74 -13.63
N LEU A 80 -5.79 8.45 -12.58
CA LEU A 80 -4.58 9.18 -12.20
C LEU A 80 -3.36 8.25 -12.21
N VAL A 81 -2.19 8.86 -12.40
CA VAL A 81 -0.90 8.26 -12.08
C VAL A 81 -0.32 9.02 -10.89
N GLU A 82 -0.06 8.33 -9.80
CA GLU A 82 0.36 8.91 -8.54
C GLU A 82 1.81 8.57 -8.24
N GLY A 83 2.61 9.58 -7.87
CA GLY A 83 3.96 9.36 -7.36
C GLY A 83 3.92 8.59 -6.03
N LYS A 84 4.64 7.49 -5.97
CA LYS A 84 4.69 6.64 -4.77
C LYS A 84 6.01 6.72 -4.03
N MET A 85 7.11 6.76 -4.77
CA MET A 85 8.43 6.81 -4.17
C MET A 85 9.45 7.43 -5.12
N GLY A 86 10.42 8.16 -4.57
CA GLY A 86 11.58 8.68 -5.29
C GLY A 86 12.85 8.47 -4.48
N ILE A 87 13.93 8.02 -5.12
CA ILE A 87 15.25 7.85 -4.52
C ILE A 87 16.26 8.63 -5.35
N GLY A 88 17.15 9.33 -4.68
CA GLY A 88 18.25 10.08 -5.25
C GLY A 88 18.40 11.47 -4.64
N PRO A 89 19.55 12.10 -4.84
CA PRO A 89 19.87 13.41 -4.28
C PRO A 89 19.15 14.56 -5.00
N GLU A 90 18.83 15.61 -4.30
CA GLU A 90 18.30 16.86 -4.89
C GLU A 90 19.40 17.71 -5.54
N ASN A 91 20.62 17.61 -5.03
CA ASN A 91 21.77 18.41 -5.48
C ASN A 91 23.08 17.64 -5.31
N GLY A 92 24.19 18.24 -5.86
CA GLY A 92 25.52 17.62 -5.83
C GLY A 92 26.11 17.43 -4.44
N GLU A 93 25.80 18.29 -3.46
CA GLU A 93 26.32 18.15 -2.09
C GLU A 93 25.71 16.95 -1.39
N GLU A 94 24.40 16.77 -1.55
CA GLU A 94 23.69 15.62 -1.03
C GLU A 94 24.15 14.33 -1.68
N ALA A 95 24.38 14.37 -3.01
CA ALA A 95 24.94 13.25 -3.76
C ALA A 95 26.30 12.82 -3.20
N ASN A 96 27.22 13.75 -3.02
CA ASN A 96 28.54 13.45 -2.49
C ASN A 96 28.48 12.83 -1.09
N LYS A 97 27.66 13.38 -0.20
CA LYS A 97 27.48 12.82 1.16
C LYS A 97 26.95 11.39 1.14
N ALA A 98 25.92 11.14 0.32
CA ALA A 98 25.31 9.82 0.23
C ALA A 98 26.25 8.79 -0.37
N TRP A 99 26.93 9.13 -1.47
CA TRP A 99 27.85 8.22 -2.16
C TRP A 99 29.10 7.93 -1.33
N THR A 100 29.71 8.97 -0.70
CA THR A 100 30.86 8.77 0.21
C THR A 100 30.52 7.82 1.35
N LYS A 101 29.32 7.97 1.95
CA LYS A 101 28.89 7.07 3.02
C LYS A 101 28.74 5.62 2.53
N ILE A 102 28.12 5.41 1.37
CA ILE A 102 27.93 4.07 0.80
C ILE A 102 29.29 3.41 0.51
N ASP A 103 30.23 4.18 -0.07
CA ASP A 103 31.57 3.70 -0.40
C ASP A 103 32.42 3.40 0.87
N GLU A 104 32.38 4.27 1.87
CA GLU A 104 33.12 4.08 3.13
C GLU A 104 32.62 2.89 3.93
N GLU A 105 31.29 2.72 4.01
CA GLU A 105 30.65 1.62 4.72
C GLU A 105 30.56 0.33 3.87
N LYS A 106 30.94 0.39 2.59
CA LYS A 106 30.87 -0.72 1.61
C LYS A 106 29.49 -1.39 1.58
N MET A 107 28.44 -0.57 1.68
CA MET A 107 27.07 -1.04 1.74
C MET A 107 26.66 -1.74 0.43
N ASP A 108 26.17 -2.96 0.53
CA ASP A 108 25.56 -3.67 -0.59
C ASP A 108 24.04 -3.40 -0.65
N LEU A 109 23.35 -4.05 -1.59
CA LEU A 109 21.92 -3.89 -1.79
C LEU A 109 21.13 -4.35 -0.54
N GLU A 110 21.56 -5.41 0.12
CA GLU A 110 20.91 -5.97 1.30
C GLU A 110 21.04 -5.02 2.50
N ASP A 111 22.21 -4.42 2.70
CA ASP A 111 22.45 -3.41 3.73
C ASP A 111 21.54 -2.18 3.56
N LEU A 112 21.38 -1.69 2.32
CA LEU A 112 20.51 -0.57 2.01
C LEU A 112 19.03 -0.90 2.29
N ILE A 113 18.58 -2.11 1.94
CA ILE A 113 17.22 -2.58 2.22
C ILE A 113 16.99 -2.70 3.73
N ASN A 114 17.96 -3.25 4.48
CA ASN A 114 17.85 -3.39 5.92
C ASN A 114 17.84 -2.03 6.63
N ALA A 115 18.66 -1.08 6.17
CA ALA A 115 18.63 0.29 6.67
C ALA A 115 17.26 0.95 6.48
N PHE A 116 16.62 0.74 5.33
CA PHE A 116 15.26 1.23 5.06
C PHE A 116 14.22 0.63 6.01
N LYS A 117 14.24 -0.69 6.21
CA LYS A 117 13.31 -1.38 7.13
C LYS A 117 13.39 -0.85 8.56
N ASN A 118 14.57 -0.43 8.98
CA ASN A 118 14.84 0.08 10.34
C ASN A 118 14.59 1.58 10.50
N SER A 119 14.45 2.35 9.41
CA SER A 119 14.28 3.81 9.43
C SER A 119 12.85 4.24 9.13
N ASN A 120 12.08 4.50 10.19
CA ASN A 120 10.69 5.00 10.05
C ASN A 120 10.54 6.43 9.46
N ASN A 121 11.64 7.20 9.26
CA ASN A 121 11.56 8.64 8.97
C ASN A 121 12.27 9.12 7.70
N SER A 122 12.99 8.29 6.96
CA SER A 122 13.76 8.75 5.80
C SER A 122 12.91 8.98 4.53
N LEU A 123 11.66 8.56 4.52
CA LEU A 123 10.75 8.67 3.38
C LEU A 123 10.01 10.02 3.25
N GLU A 124 10.06 10.88 4.26
CA GLU A 124 9.27 12.12 4.26
C GLU A 124 10.02 13.37 3.79
N LEU A 125 11.31 13.27 3.53
CA LEU A 125 12.17 14.42 3.21
C LEU A 125 12.60 14.47 1.74
N GLY A 126 12.85 15.67 1.25
CA GLY A 126 13.52 15.94 0.00
C GLY A 126 12.79 15.44 -1.24
N PHE A 127 13.55 14.83 -2.15
CA PHE A 127 13.10 14.36 -3.45
C PHE A 127 11.89 13.40 -3.38
N ASN A 128 11.88 12.49 -2.40
CA ASN A 128 10.76 11.56 -2.22
C ASN A 128 9.43 12.29 -1.93
N ARG A 129 9.46 13.35 -1.10
CA ARG A 129 8.28 14.17 -0.81
C ARG A 129 7.74 14.88 -2.05
N GLN A 130 8.64 15.40 -2.88
CA GLN A 130 8.25 16.05 -4.14
C GLN A 130 7.55 15.04 -5.06
N VAL A 131 8.11 13.82 -5.20
CA VAL A 131 7.51 12.76 -6.02
C VAL A 131 6.12 12.37 -5.50
N ARG A 132 5.95 12.17 -4.19
CA ARG A 132 4.67 11.76 -3.58
C ARG A 132 3.56 12.79 -3.76
N ASN A 133 3.89 14.05 -3.92
CA ASN A 133 2.92 15.12 -4.16
C ASN A 133 2.44 15.19 -5.62
N LEU A 134 3.07 14.47 -6.54
CA LEU A 134 2.68 14.48 -7.95
C LEU A 134 1.51 13.53 -8.20
N LYS A 135 0.45 14.12 -8.78
CA LYS A 135 -0.69 13.39 -9.34
C LYS A 135 -0.92 13.84 -10.76
N ILE A 136 -0.98 12.92 -11.68
CA ILE A 136 -1.00 13.19 -13.12
C ILE A 136 -2.23 12.52 -13.71
N SER A 137 -3.03 13.30 -14.43
CA SER A 137 -4.23 12.80 -15.10
C SER A 137 -3.87 11.96 -16.33
N LEU A 138 -4.47 10.78 -16.45
CA LEU A 138 -4.38 9.95 -17.66
C LEU A 138 -5.26 10.47 -18.81
N LEU A 139 -6.16 11.39 -18.52
CA LEU A 139 -7.05 11.98 -19.55
C LEU A 139 -6.32 12.99 -20.44
N ASP A 140 -5.18 13.51 -19.97
CA ASP A 140 -4.39 14.54 -20.64
C ASP A 140 -3.26 13.89 -21.44
N LYS A 141 -3.55 13.47 -22.67
CA LYS A 141 -2.64 12.66 -23.49
C LYS A 141 -1.49 13.47 -24.11
N THR A 142 -1.66 14.76 -24.34
CA THR A 142 -0.80 15.50 -25.28
C THR A 142 0.45 16.11 -24.66
N ASP A 143 0.40 16.52 -23.40
CA ASP A 143 1.47 17.31 -22.77
C ASP A 143 2.23 16.60 -21.64
N ASN A 144 1.92 15.30 -21.39
CA ASN A 144 2.54 14.58 -20.28
C ASN A 144 3.18 13.26 -20.72
N PRO A 145 4.52 13.13 -20.60
CA PRO A 145 5.21 11.92 -21.02
C PRO A 145 4.87 10.69 -20.14
N ILE A 146 4.44 10.89 -18.88
CA ILE A 146 4.00 9.79 -18.02
C ILE A 146 2.71 9.18 -18.57
N SER A 147 1.72 10.03 -18.91
CA SER A 147 0.45 9.56 -19.48
C SER A 147 0.69 8.81 -20.79
N LEU A 148 1.60 9.33 -21.64
CA LEU A 148 1.96 8.68 -22.90
C LEU A 148 2.60 7.30 -22.65
N ALA A 149 3.61 7.22 -21.76
CA ALA A 149 4.28 5.95 -21.44
C ALA A 149 3.32 4.89 -20.86
N VAL A 150 2.36 5.31 -20.02
CA VAL A 150 1.37 4.43 -19.43
C VAL A 150 0.34 3.95 -20.46
N LEU A 151 -0.21 4.86 -21.27
CA LEU A 151 -1.29 4.54 -22.22
C LEU A 151 -0.79 3.73 -23.41
N GLU A 152 0.39 4.07 -23.95
CA GLU A 152 1.00 3.32 -25.06
C GLU A 152 1.74 2.06 -24.57
N GLY A 153 2.06 2.00 -23.29
CA GLY A 153 2.83 0.90 -22.70
C GLY A 153 4.23 0.77 -23.32
N MET A 154 4.81 1.85 -23.82
CA MET A 154 6.12 1.83 -24.48
C MET A 154 7.15 2.64 -23.72
N PRO A 155 8.41 2.18 -23.65
CA PRO A 155 9.50 2.97 -23.11
C PRO A 155 9.69 4.28 -23.88
N LEU A 156 9.91 5.37 -23.14
CA LEU A 156 10.24 6.67 -23.71
C LEU A 156 11.63 7.09 -23.25
N HIS A 157 12.49 7.45 -24.20
CA HIS A 157 13.78 8.08 -23.92
C HIS A 157 13.72 9.52 -24.43
N LEU A 158 13.67 10.47 -23.50
CA LEU A 158 13.61 11.89 -23.79
C LEU A 158 15.01 12.47 -23.67
N THR A 159 15.56 12.89 -24.81
CA THR A 159 16.85 13.59 -24.93
C THR A 159 16.66 15.11 -24.76
N SER A 160 17.76 15.86 -24.71
CA SER A 160 17.74 17.32 -24.61
C SER A 160 16.90 18.02 -25.70
N GLU A 161 16.72 17.41 -26.86
CA GLU A 161 15.88 17.91 -27.94
C GLU A 161 14.39 17.59 -27.71
N THR A 162 14.08 16.32 -27.39
CA THR A 162 12.70 15.83 -27.31
C THR A 162 12.02 16.19 -26.01
N ILE A 163 12.74 16.38 -24.89
CA ILE A 163 12.21 16.78 -23.60
C ILE A 163 11.53 18.15 -23.62
N GLN A 164 11.95 19.03 -24.56
CA GLN A 164 11.35 20.35 -24.72
C GLN A 164 9.88 20.32 -25.11
N ASN A 165 9.43 19.24 -25.77
CA ASN A 165 8.03 19.05 -26.11
C ASN A 165 7.14 18.89 -24.86
N TYR A 166 7.73 18.54 -23.72
CA TYR A 166 7.05 18.28 -22.45
C TYR A 166 7.43 19.25 -21.34
N ARG A 167 8.02 20.41 -21.67
CA ARG A 167 8.50 21.41 -20.68
C ARG A 167 7.43 21.91 -19.71
N ASN A 168 6.16 21.80 -20.08
CA ASN A 168 5.04 22.21 -19.22
C ASN A 168 4.62 21.12 -18.23
N SER A 169 5.03 19.88 -18.43
CA SER A 169 4.73 18.76 -17.54
C SER A 169 5.28 19.01 -16.14
N PRO A 170 4.47 18.78 -15.07
CA PRO A 170 4.91 18.94 -13.69
C PRO A 170 6.16 18.11 -13.35
N VAL A 171 6.26 16.89 -13.89
CA VAL A 171 7.42 16.03 -13.65
C VAL A 171 8.70 16.56 -14.30
N ILE A 172 8.61 17.10 -15.51
CA ILE A 172 9.77 17.68 -16.19
C ILE A 172 10.25 18.93 -15.48
N LYS A 173 9.31 19.79 -15.03
CA LYS A 173 9.63 20.99 -14.22
C LYS A 173 10.30 20.62 -12.90
N MET A 174 9.86 19.56 -12.24
CA MET A 174 10.45 19.08 -10.98
C MET A 174 11.87 18.51 -11.21
N LEU A 175 12.05 17.70 -12.25
CA LEU A 175 13.32 17.02 -12.51
C LEU A 175 14.44 17.96 -12.95
N GLN A 176 14.13 18.96 -13.75
CA GLN A 176 15.11 19.89 -14.35
C GLN A 176 16.28 19.16 -15.06
N SER A 177 16.03 17.94 -15.54
CA SER A 177 17.01 17.12 -16.23
C SER A 177 16.91 17.32 -17.74
N ASN A 178 18.03 17.25 -18.43
CA ASN A 178 18.09 17.36 -19.89
C ASN A 178 17.85 16.02 -20.59
N GLU A 179 17.96 14.93 -19.87
CA GLU A 179 17.78 13.59 -20.39
C GLU A 179 17.13 12.71 -19.33
N ILE A 180 16.04 12.04 -19.69
CA ILE A 180 15.28 11.14 -18.81
C ILE A 180 14.79 9.92 -19.59
N VAL A 181 14.57 8.84 -18.85
CA VAL A 181 13.88 7.65 -19.37
C VAL A 181 12.64 7.35 -18.57
N LEU A 182 11.59 6.96 -19.25
CA LEU A 182 10.32 6.52 -18.66
C LEU A 182 10.06 5.09 -19.13
N ILE A 183 10.01 4.15 -18.22
CA ILE A 183 9.79 2.74 -18.53
C ILE A 183 8.51 2.26 -17.85
N PRO A 184 7.50 1.83 -18.63
CA PRO A 184 6.25 1.31 -18.07
C PRO A 184 6.47 0.02 -17.32
N LEU A 185 5.82 -0.10 -16.14
CA LEU A 185 5.79 -1.29 -15.31
C LEU A 185 4.66 -2.20 -15.78
N LYS A 186 5.00 -3.19 -16.57
CA LYS A 186 4.03 -4.11 -17.16
C LYS A 186 3.85 -5.38 -16.33
N ALA A 187 2.60 -5.77 -16.16
CA ALA A 187 2.24 -7.09 -15.67
C ALA A 187 1.11 -7.64 -16.55
N LYS A 188 1.37 -8.74 -17.24
CA LYS A 188 0.48 -9.26 -18.29
C LYS A 188 0.16 -8.20 -19.35
N ASP A 189 -1.12 -7.90 -19.55
CA ASP A 189 -1.59 -6.94 -20.56
C ASP A 189 -1.85 -5.53 -19.97
N ARG A 190 -1.41 -5.27 -18.73
CA ARG A 190 -1.67 -3.99 -18.03
C ARG A 190 -0.37 -3.27 -17.70
N VAL A 191 -0.47 -1.95 -17.69
CA VAL A 191 0.57 -1.08 -17.17
C VAL A 191 0.16 -0.62 -15.77
N ASN A 192 0.85 -1.12 -14.75
CA ASN A 192 0.55 -0.82 -13.34
C ASN A 192 1.20 0.49 -12.88
N GLY A 193 2.16 1.01 -13.63
CA GLY A 193 2.89 2.22 -13.28
C GLY A 193 4.01 2.53 -14.26
N VAL A 194 4.89 3.44 -13.86
CA VAL A 194 6.07 3.84 -14.63
C VAL A 194 7.24 4.13 -13.71
N ILE A 195 8.43 3.68 -14.10
CA ILE A 195 9.72 4.13 -13.52
C ILE A 195 10.25 5.25 -14.38
N ILE A 196 10.73 6.32 -13.74
CA ILE A 196 11.45 7.40 -14.38
C ILE A 196 12.84 7.46 -13.76
N ALA A 197 13.87 7.57 -14.58
CA ALA A 197 15.26 7.68 -14.11
C ALA A 197 16.04 8.73 -14.91
N ASP A 198 17.02 9.34 -14.24
CA ASP A 198 17.92 10.31 -14.84
C ASP A 198 19.33 10.27 -14.24
N ASN A 199 20.25 10.95 -14.95
CA ASN A 199 21.62 11.20 -14.51
C ASN A 199 21.86 12.69 -14.26
N PHE A 200 20.93 13.33 -13.51
CA PHE A 200 20.93 14.79 -13.28
C PHE A 200 22.24 15.33 -12.71
N ILE A 201 22.90 14.61 -11.81
CA ILE A 201 24.14 15.06 -11.16
C ILE A 201 25.35 14.81 -12.06
N THR A 202 25.54 13.58 -12.52
CA THR A 202 26.72 13.16 -13.28
C THR A 202 26.67 13.60 -14.74
N LYS A 203 25.48 13.92 -15.27
CA LYS A 203 25.25 14.22 -16.70
C LYS A 203 25.73 13.12 -17.65
N LYS A 204 25.92 11.89 -17.13
CA LYS A 204 26.31 10.74 -17.95
C LYS A 204 25.19 10.42 -18.94
N PRO A 205 25.49 10.29 -20.24
CA PRO A 205 24.48 9.92 -21.24
C PRO A 205 23.86 8.55 -20.92
N ILE A 206 22.57 8.43 -21.17
CA ILE A 206 21.85 7.17 -21.01
C ILE A 206 22.06 6.32 -22.26
N THR A 207 22.69 5.17 -22.09
CA THR A 207 23.04 4.28 -23.19
C THR A 207 21.88 3.31 -23.54
N LYS A 208 22.00 2.65 -24.70
CA LYS A 208 21.08 1.58 -25.08
C LYS A 208 21.12 0.39 -24.12
N ASP A 209 22.27 0.13 -23.51
CA ASP A 209 22.42 -0.94 -22.53
C ASP A 209 21.73 -0.57 -21.21
N ASP A 210 21.87 0.69 -20.75
CA ASP A 210 21.14 1.19 -19.59
C ASP A 210 19.60 1.05 -19.78
N LEU A 211 19.12 1.41 -20.98
CA LEU A 211 17.70 1.24 -21.35
C LEU A 211 17.27 -0.23 -21.31
N ARG A 212 18.07 -1.13 -21.91
CA ARG A 212 17.78 -2.56 -21.93
C ARG A 212 17.67 -3.12 -20.52
N MET A 213 18.63 -2.80 -19.66
CA MET A 213 18.66 -3.23 -18.27
C MET A 213 17.47 -2.70 -17.48
N LEU A 214 17.15 -1.42 -17.62
CA LEU A 214 16.02 -0.80 -16.95
C LEU A 214 14.69 -1.40 -17.41
N ILE A 215 14.54 -1.74 -18.69
CA ILE A 215 13.35 -2.44 -19.21
C ILE A 215 13.23 -3.84 -18.61
N MET A 216 14.33 -4.59 -18.51
CA MET A 216 14.32 -5.92 -17.89
C MET A 216 13.92 -5.84 -16.42
N LEU A 217 14.48 -4.88 -15.68
CA LEU A 217 14.10 -4.64 -14.27
C LEU A 217 12.64 -4.21 -14.16
N ALA A 218 12.16 -3.30 -15.00
CA ALA A 218 10.79 -2.81 -14.98
C ALA A 218 9.75 -3.91 -15.23
N ASN A 219 10.06 -4.88 -16.08
CA ASN A 219 9.19 -6.04 -16.30
C ASN A 219 9.10 -6.93 -15.06
N GLN A 220 10.22 -7.17 -14.36
CA GLN A 220 10.23 -7.91 -13.09
C GLN A 220 9.48 -7.13 -12.01
N ALA A 221 9.73 -5.82 -11.91
CA ALA A 221 9.09 -4.91 -10.98
C ALA A 221 7.57 -4.86 -11.15
N GLY A 222 7.09 -4.81 -12.40
CA GLY A 222 5.66 -4.81 -12.71
C GLY A 222 4.94 -6.03 -12.13
N LEU A 223 5.53 -7.22 -12.29
CA LEU A 223 5.00 -8.46 -11.73
C LEU A 223 5.05 -8.49 -10.20
N ALA A 224 6.14 -8.02 -9.58
CA ALA A 224 6.27 -7.96 -8.13
C ALA A 224 5.23 -7.02 -7.51
N ILE A 225 5.00 -5.86 -8.12
CA ILE A 225 3.98 -4.88 -7.69
C ILE A 225 2.57 -5.47 -7.86
N GLU A 226 2.25 -6.11 -9.00
CA GLU A 226 0.95 -6.76 -9.19
C GLU A 226 0.70 -7.83 -8.13
N ASN A 227 1.70 -8.68 -7.86
CA ASN A 227 1.59 -9.72 -6.84
C ASN A 227 1.35 -9.14 -5.43
N SER A 228 2.06 -8.07 -5.06
CA SER A 228 1.86 -7.36 -3.79
C SER A 228 0.43 -6.80 -3.69
N GLN A 229 -0.04 -6.10 -4.71
CA GLN A 229 -1.40 -5.53 -4.73
C GLN A 229 -2.49 -6.60 -4.71
N LEU A 230 -2.29 -7.73 -5.39
CA LEU A 230 -3.23 -8.87 -5.35
C LEU A 230 -3.23 -9.53 -3.98
N TYR A 231 -2.07 -9.66 -3.35
CA TYR A 231 -1.96 -10.17 -1.99
C TYR A 231 -2.69 -9.27 -0.99
N GLU A 232 -2.45 -7.95 -1.00
CA GLU A 232 -3.16 -6.98 -0.15
C GLU A 232 -4.68 -7.08 -0.35
N LYS A 233 -5.16 -7.09 -1.59
CA LYS A 233 -6.59 -7.26 -1.89
C LYS A 233 -7.15 -8.59 -1.37
N THR A 234 -6.35 -9.65 -1.38
CA THR A 234 -6.76 -10.98 -0.89
C THR A 234 -6.83 -10.97 0.64
N VAL A 235 -5.86 -10.38 1.30
CA VAL A 235 -5.83 -10.21 2.76
C VAL A 235 -7.01 -9.33 3.20
N ASP A 236 -7.25 -8.19 2.55
CA ASP A 236 -8.38 -7.31 2.85
C ASP A 236 -9.72 -8.06 2.71
N ARG A 237 -9.88 -8.85 1.66
CA ARG A 237 -11.09 -9.69 1.47
C ARG A 237 -11.23 -10.78 2.52
N ALA A 238 -10.12 -11.39 2.94
CA ALA A 238 -10.13 -12.41 4.00
C ALA A 238 -10.46 -11.81 5.37
N HIS A 239 -10.15 -10.53 5.59
CA HIS A 239 -10.37 -9.83 6.84
C HIS A 239 -11.66 -9.01 6.88
N SER A 240 -12.34 -8.79 5.76
CA SER A 240 -13.60 -8.03 5.71
C SER A 240 -14.82 -8.94 5.64
N ASP A 241 -15.94 -8.45 6.18
CA ASP A 241 -17.27 -9.03 5.98
C ASP A 241 -17.79 -8.68 4.59
N TYR A 242 -18.20 -9.68 3.84
CA TYR A 242 -18.59 -9.56 2.41
C TYR A 242 -19.85 -8.68 2.21
N LEU A 243 -20.72 -8.61 3.23
CA LEU A 243 -21.97 -7.85 3.14
C LEU A 243 -21.77 -6.37 3.46
N THR A 244 -21.04 -6.08 4.55
CA THR A 244 -20.94 -4.73 5.13
C THR A 244 -19.63 -4.01 4.78
N ASN A 245 -18.62 -4.73 4.27
CA ASN A 245 -17.25 -4.24 4.06
C ASN A 245 -16.59 -3.66 5.34
N LEU A 246 -17.08 -4.04 6.52
CA LEU A 246 -16.40 -3.84 7.80
C LEU A 246 -15.41 -4.99 8.04
N TRP A 247 -14.58 -4.86 9.04
CA TRP A 247 -13.75 -5.99 9.48
C TRP A 247 -14.63 -7.14 9.97
N ASN A 248 -14.26 -8.37 9.62
CA ASN A 248 -14.99 -9.55 10.06
C ASN A 248 -14.57 -9.99 11.48
N HIS A 249 -15.28 -10.97 12.02
CA HIS A 249 -15.03 -11.52 13.36
C HIS A 249 -13.58 -12.03 13.54
N GLY A 250 -13.04 -12.74 12.53
CA GLY A 250 -11.66 -13.27 12.63
C GLY A 250 -10.63 -12.16 12.78
N TYR A 251 -10.79 -11.10 12.01
CA TYR A 251 -9.89 -9.95 12.07
C TYR A 251 -10.13 -9.10 13.34
N PHE A 252 -11.37 -9.02 13.85
CA PHE A 252 -11.64 -8.42 15.14
C PHE A 252 -10.83 -9.05 16.26
N GLN A 253 -10.76 -10.38 16.33
CA GLN A 253 -9.99 -11.08 17.36
C GLN A 253 -8.50 -10.72 17.32
N PHE A 254 -7.93 -10.67 16.12
CA PHE A 254 -6.54 -10.26 15.91
C PHE A 254 -6.30 -8.80 16.33
N LEU A 255 -7.14 -7.88 15.88
CA LEU A 255 -7.03 -6.45 16.22
C LEU A 255 -7.20 -6.23 17.72
N TRP A 256 -8.18 -6.87 18.33
CA TRP A 256 -8.48 -6.70 19.75
C TRP A 256 -7.34 -7.16 20.65
N GLN A 257 -6.75 -8.31 20.34
CA GLN A 257 -5.55 -8.77 21.03
C GLN A 257 -4.39 -7.80 20.85
N THR A 258 -4.11 -7.38 19.63
CA THR A 258 -3.02 -6.46 19.30
C THR A 258 -3.17 -5.11 20.01
N GLU A 259 -4.36 -4.51 19.99
CA GLU A 259 -4.60 -3.22 20.64
C GLU A 259 -4.58 -3.32 22.17
N THR A 260 -5.03 -4.45 22.74
CA THR A 260 -4.93 -4.69 24.19
C THR A 260 -3.46 -4.82 24.63
N GLU A 261 -2.63 -5.51 23.88
CA GLU A 261 -1.18 -5.61 24.15
C GLU A 261 -0.49 -4.24 24.07
N LYS A 262 -0.81 -3.44 23.05
CA LYS A 262 -0.32 -2.05 22.92
C LYS A 262 -0.76 -1.17 24.08
N ALA A 263 -2.05 -1.22 24.43
CA ALA A 263 -2.62 -0.44 25.54
C ALA A 263 -1.93 -0.78 26.87
N ARG A 264 -1.66 -2.07 27.11
CA ARG A 264 -0.90 -2.54 28.28
C ARG A 264 0.54 -2.02 28.27
N ALA A 265 1.24 -2.11 27.15
CA ALA A 265 2.62 -1.66 27.03
C ALA A 265 2.77 -0.15 27.20
N THR A 266 1.79 0.63 26.71
CA THR A 266 1.81 2.10 26.76
C THR A 266 1.04 2.67 27.95
N GLN A 267 0.38 1.82 28.76
CA GLN A 267 -0.48 2.21 29.88
C GLN A 267 -1.57 3.22 29.47
N THR A 268 -2.14 3.03 28.29
CA THR A 268 -3.21 3.87 27.76
C THR A 268 -4.56 3.15 27.85
N PRO A 269 -5.68 3.87 28.04
CA PRO A 269 -7.00 3.25 28.07
C PRO A 269 -7.37 2.71 26.68
N LEU A 270 -8.15 1.64 26.66
CA LEU A 270 -8.68 1.02 25.44
C LEU A 270 -10.12 0.57 25.71
N SER A 271 -11.07 1.01 24.91
CA SER A 271 -12.47 0.64 25.07
C SER A 271 -12.99 -0.22 23.94
N LEU A 272 -13.91 -1.11 24.28
CA LEU A 272 -14.67 -1.94 23.36
C LEU A 272 -16.16 -1.59 23.52
N ILE A 273 -16.82 -1.30 22.39
CA ILE A 273 -18.27 -1.19 22.33
C ILE A 273 -18.81 -2.40 21.58
N MET A 274 -19.70 -3.16 22.19
CA MET A 274 -20.55 -4.14 21.50
C MET A 274 -21.89 -3.50 21.17
N VAL A 275 -22.37 -3.71 19.94
CA VAL A 275 -23.60 -3.14 19.38
C VAL A 275 -24.43 -4.26 18.81
N ASP A 276 -25.73 -4.25 19.08
CA ASP A 276 -26.67 -5.22 18.53
C ASP A 276 -27.97 -4.53 18.12
N ILE A 277 -28.50 -4.91 16.95
CA ILE A 277 -29.72 -4.33 16.40
C ILE A 277 -30.93 -4.86 17.14
N ASP A 278 -31.71 -3.96 17.73
CA ASP A 278 -32.91 -4.32 18.47
C ASP A 278 -34.02 -4.85 17.54
N ASP A 279 -34.61 -5.99 17.90
CA ASP A 279 -35.73 -6.63 17.17
C ASP A 279 -35.40 -6.98 15.67
N PHE A 280 -34.13 -7.16 15.32
CA PHE A 280 -33.73 -7.45 13.93
C PHE A 280 -34.35 -8.72 13.37
N LYS A 281 -34.57 -9.73 14.22
CA LYS A 281 -35.29 -10.94 13.81
C LYS A 281 -36.70 -10.63 13.37
N VAL A 282 -37.43 -9.76 14.10
CA VAL A 282 -38.80 -9.36 13.74
C VAL A 282 -38.83 -8.68 12.39
N TYR A 283 -37.81 -7.83 12.10
CA TYR A 283 -37.68 -7.18 10.82
C TYR A 283 -37.46 -8.20 9.71
N ASN A 284 -36.54 -9.14 9.88
CA ASN A 284 -36.24 -10.19 8.91
C ASN A 284 -37.44 -11.13 8.65
N ASP A 285 -38.10 -11.54 9.72
CA ASP A 285 -39.27 -12.43 9.60
C ASP A 285 -40.45 -11.76 8.87
N SER A 286 -40.55 -10.43 8.95
CA SER A 286 -41.62 -9.66 8.30
C SER A 286 -41.31 -9.28 6.86
N LEU A 287 -40.06 -8.94 6.51
CA LEU A 287 -39.66 -8.35 5.23
C LEU A 287 -38.65 -9.20 4.44
N GLY A 288 -38.19 -10.29 5.03
CA GLY A 288 -37.19 -11.19 4.45
C GLY A 288 -35.75 -10.73 4.62
N HIS A 289 -34.83 -11.68 4.50
CA HIS A 289 -33.39 -11.47 4.73
C HIS A 289 -32.75 -10.42 3.81
N GLN A 290 -33.26 -10.23 2.59
CA GLN A 290 -32.74 -9.19 1.69
C GLN A 290 -33.00 -7.77 2.20
N ALA A 291 -34.13 -7.57 2.92
CA ALA A 291 -34.41 -6.29 3.56
C ALA A 291 -33.45 -6.10 4.77
N GLY A 292 -33.24 -7.14 5.57
CA GLY A 292 -32.26 -7.13 6.66
C GLY A 292 -30.83 -6.85 6.20
N ASP A 293 -30.41 -7.46 5.11
CA ASP A 293 -29.08 -7.19 4.51
C ASP A 293 -28.87 -5.71 4.15
N ARG A 294 -29.93 -5.03 3.77
CA ARG A 294 -29.92 -3.60 3.47
C ARG A 294 -29.71 -2.78 4.75
N ILE A 295 -30.44 -3.12 5.81
CA ILE A 295 -30.26 -2.51 7.15
C ILE A 295 -28.82 -2.69 7.63
N LEU A 296 -28.28 -3.89 7.54
CA LEU A 296 -26.90 -4.18 7.96
C LEU A 296 -25.87 -3.33 7.22
N LYS A 297 -26.06 -3.10 5.91
CA LYS A 297 -25.19 -2.23 5.12
C LYS A 297 -25.29 -0.75 5.52
N GLU A 298 -26.52 -0.26 5.73
CA GLU A 298 -26.76 1.13 6.13
C GLU A 298 -26.20 1.39 7.53
N LEU A 299 -26.46 0.49 8.48
CA LEU A 299 -25.90 0.58 9.82
C LEU A 299 -24.37 0.55 9.82
N ALA A 300 -23.77 -0.36 9.07
CA ALA A 300 -22.32 -0.44 8.92
C ALA A 300 -21.71 0.88 8.41
N GLN A 301 -22.39 1.51 7.45
CA GLN A 301 -21.95 2.81 6.91
C GLN A 301 -22.06 3.93 7.96
N ILE A 302 -23.12 3.95 8.78
CA ILE A 302 -23.29 4.92 9.87
C ILE A 302 -22.16 4.72 10.89
N LEU A 303 -21.94 3.50 11.36
CA LEU A 303 -20.90 3.19 12.34
C LEU A 303 -19.52 3.61 11.83
N LYS A 304 -19.19 3.31 10.57
CA LYS A 304 -17.92 3.65 9.94
C LYS A 304 -17.71 5.16 9.79
N ASN A 305 -18.74 5.88 9.35
CA ASN A 305 -18.64 7.34 9.14
C ASN A 305 -18.52 8.13 10.43
N GLN A 306 -19.05 7.61 11.52
CA GLN A 306 -19.00 8.24 12.84
C GLN A 306 -17.76 7.87 13.66
N SER A 307 -16.99 6.89 13.20
CA SER A 307 -15.76 6.44 13.85
C SER A 307 -14.53 7.21 13.35
N ARG A 308 -13.56 7.42 14.26
CA ARG A 308 -12.29 8.05 13.90
C ARG A 308 -11.43 7.12 13.05
N LYS A 309 -10.47 7.65 12.32
CA LYS A 309 -9.56 6.84 11.48
C LYS A 309 -8.77 5.79 12.28
N ILE A 310 -8.54 6.02 13.58
CA ILE A 310 -7.84 5.10 14.47
C ILE A 310 -8.76 4.04 15.08
N ASP A 311 -10.08 4.23 15.02
CA ASP A 311 -11.06 3.29 15.54
C ASP A 311 -11.25 2.15 14.53
N SER A 312 -11.55 0.96 15.04
CA SER A 312 -11.82 -0.20 14.19
C SER A 312 -13.25 -0.68 14.37
N VAL A 313 -14.03 -0.64 13.29
CA VAL A 313 -15.42 -1.11 13.27
C VAL A 313 -15.47 -2.48 12.62
N CYS A 314 -16.12 -3.45 13.31
CA CYS A 314 -16.16 -4.83 12.87
C CYS A 314 -17.62 -5.35 12.92
N ARG A 315 -17.94 -6.28 12.02
CA ARG A 315 -19.13 -7.11 12.14
C ARG A 315 -18.77 -8.36 12.94
N TYR A 316 -19.32 -8.46 14.16
CA TYR A 316 -18.99 -9.53 15.11
C TYR A 316 -19.80 -10.79 14.87
N GLY A 317 -21.09 -10.62 14.54
CA GLY A 317 -22.04 -11.71 14.31
C GLY A 317 -23.05 -11.37 13.22
N GLY A 318 -24.19 -12.04 13.21
CA GLY A 318 -25.25 -11.83 12.25
C GLY A 318 -25.77 -10.40 12.24
N GLU A 319 -26.14 -9.88 13.41
CA GLU A 319 -26.69 -8.54 13.66
C GLU A 319 -25.87 -7.76 14.69
N GLU A 320 -24.69 -8.30 15.06
CA GLU A 320 -23.80 -7.75 16.07
C GLU A 320 -22.60 -7.08 15.46
N PHE A 321 -22.23 -5.93 16.01
CA PHE A 321 -21.07 -5.16 15.60
C PHE A 321 -20.20 -4.83 16.80
N THR A 322 -18.91 -4.59 16.56
CA THR A 322 -17.99 -4.13 17.61
C THR A 322 -17.21 -2.92 17.13
N ILE A 323 -16.86 -2.05 18.08
CA ILE A 323 -16.01 -0.88 17.81
C ILE A 323 -14.87 -0.88 18.83
N ILE A 324 -13.65 -0.98 18.33
CA ILE A 324 -12.42 -0.88 19.13
C ILE A 324 -12.02 0.60 19.15
N LEU A 325 -11.84 1.16 20.32
CA LEU A 325 -11.52 2.58 20.54
C LEU A 325 -10.16 2.71 21.26
N PRO A 326 -9.04 2.79 20.53
CA PRO A 326 -7.74 2.99 21.14
C PRO A 326 -7.62 4.36 21.83
N LYS A 327 -6.88 4.41 22.95
CA LYS A 327 -6.63 5.61 23.76
C LYS A 327 -7.91 6.35 24.17
N THR A 328 -8.93 5.59 24.54
CA THR A 328 -10.27 6.11 24.88
C THR A 328 -10.69 5.52 26.22
N ASP A 329 -10.95 6.35 27.18
CA ASP A 329 -11.42 5.96 28.52
C ASP A 329 -12.92 5.64 28.51
N LYS A 330 -13.42 5.14 29.63
CA LYS A 330 -14.79 4.69 29.77
C LYS A 330 -15.84 5.80 29.56
N LYS A 331 -15.53 7.01 30.05
CA LYS A 331 -16.43 8.16 29.91
C LYS A 331 -16.50 8.65 28.47
N GLU A 332 -15.37 8.72 27.79
CA GLU A 332 -15.30 9.07 26.38
C GLU A 332 -15.99 8.00 25.52
N ALA A 333 -15.76 6.72 25.81
CA ALA A 333 -16.42 5.60 25.13
C ALA A 333 -17.93 5.66 25.26
N PHE A 334 -18.45 6.00 26.46
CA PHE A 334 -19.88 6.19 26.68
C PHE A 334 -20.43 7.35 25.83
N MET A 335 -19.75 8.49 25.77
CA MET A 335 -20.19 9.60 24.93
C MET A 335 -20.23 9.24 23.45
N ILE A 336 -19.23 8.47 22.97
CA ILE A 336 -19.20 7.98 21.60
C ILE A 336 -20.37 7.01 21.35
N ALA A 337 -20.59 6.05 22.24
CA ALA A 337 -21.67 5.07 22.13
C ALA A 337 -23.05 5.72 22.12
N GLU A 338 -23.31 6.69 23.03
CA GLU A 338 -24.59 7.41 23.06
C GLU A 338 -24.81 8.26 21.80
N ARG A 339 -23.76 8.91 21.28
CA ARG A 339 -23.87 9.60 19.99
C ARG A 339 -24.27 8.63 18.89
N LEU A 340 -23.60 7.47 18.78
CA LEU A 340 -23.93 6.45 17.79
C LEU A 340 -25.37 5.94 17.95
N ARG A 341 -25.78 5.63 19.17
CA ARG A 341 -27.14 5.19 19.48
C ARG A 341 -28.18 6.22 18.99
N MET A 342 -27.98 7.49 19.35
CA MET A 342 -28.89 8.59 18.97
C MET A 342 -28.91 8.84 17.46
N ASP A 343 -27.76 8.76 16.79
CA ASP A 343 -27.69 8.96 15.35
C ASP A 343 -28.39 7.82 14.59
N ILE A 344 -28.27 6.58 15.07
CA ILE A 344 -28.99 5.43 14.54
C ILE A 344 -30.51 5.58 14.77
N GLU A 345 -30.93 5.92 15.98
CA GLU A 345 -32.36 6.15 16.30
C GLU A 345 -32.97 7.27 15.45
N LYS A 346 -32.23 8.32 15.13
CA LYS A 346 -32.70 9.44 14.27
C LYS A 346 -32.72 9.09 12.78
N TYR A 347 -31.91 8.13 12.36
CA TYR A 347 -31.86 7.73 10.98
C TYR A 347 -33.16 7.05 10.57
N SER A 348 -33.64 7.31 9.35
CA SER A 348 -34.89 6.70 8.84
C SER A 348 -34.54 5.48 8.01
N PHE A 349 -34.65 4.31 8.62
CA PHE A 349 -34.49 3.04 7.92
C PHE A 349 -35.77 2.66 7.17
N LEU A 350 -35.59 1.99 6.03
CA LEU A 350 -36.71 1.58 5.20
C LEU A 350 -37.62 0.61 5.96
N ASN A 351 -38.95 0.89 6.00
CA ASN A 351 -39.98 0.05 6.63
C ASN A 351 -39.76 -0.22 8.14
N GLU A 352 -39.07 0.67 8.86
CA GLU A 352 -38.84 0.51 10.30
C GLU A 352 -40.12 0.55 11.14
N GLU A 353 -41.22 1.07 10.59
CA GLU A 353 -42.53 1.17 11.24
C GLU A 353 -43.16 -0.17 11.60
N ILE A 354 -42.66 -1.28 11.04
CA ILE A 354 -43.09 -2.64 11.39
C ILE A 354 -42.55 -3.13 12.77
N LEU A 355 -41.47 -2.46 13.22
CA LEU A 355 -40.86 -2.81 14.51
C LEU A 355 -41.73 -2.37 15.69
N PRO A 356 -41.61 -3.03 16.87
CA PRO A 356 -42.47 -2.72 18.01
C PRO A 356 -42.53 -1.24 18.40
N ASN A 357 -41.39 -0.55 18.33
CA ASN A 357 -41.27 0.88 18.63
C ASN A 357 -41.40 1.78 17.40
N LYS A 358 -41.75 1.22 16.23
CA LYS A 358 -41.82 1.92 14.93
C LYS A 358 -40.52 2.59 14.56
N LYS A 359 -39.41 2.15 15.12
CA LYS A 359 -38.05 2.64 14.94
C LYS A 359 -37.07 1.50 15.03
N LEU A 360 -36.05 1.53 14.18
CA LEU A 360 -34.89 0.68 14.32
C LEU A 360 -33.92 1.32 15.30
N THR A 361 -33.56 0.58 16.33
CA THR A 361 -32.66 1.01 17.39
C THR A 361 -31.55 -0.01 17.62
N VAL A 362 -30.57 0.35 18.42
CA VAL A 362 -29.49 -0.52 18.84
C VAL A 362 -29.30 -0.48 20.35
N SER A 363 -28.93 -1.58 20.92
CA SER A 363 -28.45 -1.69 22.31
C SER A 363 -26.92 -1.79 22.30
N LEU A 364 -26.26 -1.17 23.30
CA LEU A 364 -24.83 -1.12 23.38
C LEU A 364 -24.32 -1.54 24.78
N GLY A 365 -23.18 -2.25 24.78
CA GLY A 365 -22.43 -2.60 25.99
C GLY A 365 -20.97 -2.15 25.86
N ILE A 366 -20.39 -1.54 26.89
CA ILE A 366 -19.04 -0.97 26.87
C ILE A 366 -18.18 -1.63 27.93
N ALA A 367 -16.98 -2.05 27.55
CA ALA A 367 -15.92 -2.44 28.47
C ALA A 367 -14.63 -1.67 28.19
N THR A 368 -13.92 -1.30 29.25
CA THR A 368 -12.71 -0.48 29.17
C THR A 368 -11.53 -1.12 29.91
N PHE A 369 -10.40 -1.24 29.24
CA PHE A 369 -9.13 -1.58 29.85
C PHE A 369 -8.51 -0.31 30.51
N PRO A 370 -7.95 -0.39 31.71
CA PRO A 370 -7.87 -1.59 32.58
C PRO A 370 -9.04 -1.74 33.56
N GLU A 371 -10.05 -0.87 33.55
CA GLU A 371 -11.10 -0.79 34.59
C GLU A 371 -11.94 -2.07 34.69
N ASP A 372 -12.38 -2.65 33.58
CA ASP A 372 -13.30 -3.77 33.51
C ASP A 372 -12.62 -5.12 33.29
N GLY A 373 -11.30 -5.10 33.17
CA GLY A 373 -10.51 -6.32 32.98
C GLY A 373 -9.11 -6.04 32.47
N SER A 374 -8.25 -7.04 32.57
CA SER A 374 -6.86 -6.97 32.14
C SER A 374 -6.57 -7.84 30.90
N GLN A 375 -7.44 -8.79 30.62
CA GLN A 375 -7.29 -9.72 29.51
C GLN A 375 -8.34 -9.44 28.42
N PRO A 376 -7.99 -9.66 27.13
CA PRO A 376 -8.90 -9.44 26.01
C PRO A 376 -10.25 -10.16 26.19
N ALA A 377 -10.23 -11.41 26.64
CA ALA A 377 -11.43 -12.21 26.82
C ALA A 377 -12.35 -11.70 27.97
N GLU A 378 -11.77 -11.18 29.05
CA GLU A 378 -12.52 -10.59 30.17
C GLU A 378 -13.34 -9.38 29.69
N LEU A 379 -12.72 -8.49 28.92
CA LEU A 379 -13.35 -7.28 28.39
C LEU A 379 -14.46 -7.60 27.39
N ILE A 380 -14.29 -8.60 26.52
CA ILE A 380 -15.35 -9.08 25.63
C ILE A 380 -16.52 -9.59 26.46
N THR A 381 -16.27 -10.45 27.45
CA THR A 381 -17.32 -11.00 28.33
C THR A 381 -18.03 -9.89 29.09
N HIS A 382 -17.31 -8.87 29.55
CA HIS A 382 -17.91 -7.75 30.30
C HIS A 382 -18.81 -6.89 29.38
N SER A 383 -18.34 -6.54 28.18
CA SER A 383 -19.13 -5.76 27.21
C SER A 383 -20.39 -6.52 26.75
N ASP A 384 -20.30 -7.84 26.52
CA ASP A 384 -21.44 -8.68 26.17
C ASP A 384 -22.48 -8.74 27.32
N LYS A 385 -22.04 -8.90 28.57
CA LYS A 385 -22.91 -8.85 29.73
C LYS A 385 -23.65 -7.50 29.85
N LEU A 386 -22.98 -6.40 29.55
CA LEU A 386 -23.58 -5.06 29.58
C LEU A 386 -24.55 -4.86 28.41
N LEU A 387 -24.25 -5.37 27.24
CA LEU A 387 -25.15 -5.39 26.09
C LEU A 387 -26.44 -6.18 26.42
N TYR A 388 -26.29 -7.35 27.03
CA TYR A 388 -27.45 -8.14 27.51
C TYR A 388 -28.29 -7.39 28.54
N GLN A 389 -27.66 -6.64 29.45
CA GLN A 389 -28.37 -5.76 30.38
C GLN A 389 -29.13 -4.65 29.68
N ALA A 390 -28.54 -4.04 28.63
CA ALA A 390 -29.19 -3.00 27.83
C ALA A 390 -30.48 -3.54 27.17
N LYS A 391 -30.41 -4.72 26.57
CA LYS A 391 -31.59 -5.40 26.00
C LYS A 391 -32.69 -5.67 27.01
N ASN A 392 -32.32 -6.11 28.23
CA ASN A 392 -33.30 -6.42 29.29
C ASN A 392 -33.90 -5.15 29.96
N LYS A 393 -33.21 -4.02 29.94
CA LYS A 393 -33.70 -2.74 30.47
C LYS A 393 -34.65 -2.00 29.53
N GLY A 394 -34.96 -2.56 28.37
CA GLY A 394 -35.94 -2.00 27.45
C GLY A 394 -35.41 -1.68 26.07
N LYS A 395 -34.17 -2.10 25.75
CA LYS A 395 -33.50 -1.82 24.47
C LYS A 395 -33.22 -0.34 24.24
N ASN A 396 -32.54 0.00 23.13
CA ASN A 396 -32.16 1.40 22.78
C ASN A 396 -31.44 2.09 23.96
N ILE A 397 -30.50 1.42 24.59
CA ILE A 397 -29.79 1.87 25.80
C ILE A 397 -28.32 1.50 25.67
N THR A 398 -27.45 2.34 26.23
CA THR A 398 -26.05 2.04 26.46
C THR A 398 -25.79 1.68 27.91
N CYS A 399 -25.20 0.52 28.15
CA CYS A 399 -24.72 0.10 29.47
C CYS A 399 -23.17 0.10 29.50
N TYR A 400 -22.59 0.55 30.64
CA TYR A 400 -21.14 0.68 30.78
C TYR A 400 -20.69 0.48 32.24
#